data_9d8893e87a69ac8d82dedc56a8378cfd
#
_entry.id   9d8893e87a69ac8d82dedc56a8378cfd
#
_cell.length_a   1.000
_cell.length_b   1.000
_cell.length_c   1.000
_cell.angle_alpha   90.00
_cell.angle_beta   90.00
_cell.angle_gamma   90.00
#
_symmetry.space_group_name_H-M   'P 1'
#
loop_
_entity.id
_entity.type
_entity.pdbx_description
1 polymer ?
#
loop_
_entity_poly.entity_id
_entity_poly.type
_entity_poly.pdbx_seq_one_letter_code
_entity_poly.pdbx_strand_id
1 'polypeptide(L)'
;MMSMMAQNHSASYGKHRGFMPNPQVAREIASLDAQKDCQRIVYLLTAYEFPWDITRSLEVALFYTYGSDTVSALLDRTGEFKDHGQKRYDDTRLLIAHFMESGWDGDVGSRALERINQTHGNYRIPQDDFLFVLWTFIEFTMRWTADFSWRPMTAHEKSAWFNFWGEIGRRLGLVGIPVSKPAFDAFVQDYCRRHFVPADASARVADATLDIIRGWLPTPLHGLVAPAISSLIDEPAFLAAVHLQPAPALMQKAVTGSLKALAR
;
A
#
# COMPACT_ATOMS: atom_id res chain seq x y z
N MET A 1 4.12 38.34 3.27
CA MET A 1 2.91 37.68 3.79
C MET A 1 2.96 36.21 3.43
N MET A 2 4.03 35.53 3.83
CA MET A 2 4.32 34.11 3.58
C MET A 2 4.90 33.53 4.89
N SER A 3 4.07 33.35 5.89
CA SER A 3 4.51 32.70 7.13
C SER A 3 3.31 32.36 8.02
N MET A 4 2.41 31.48 7.54
CA MET A 4 1.33 30.99 8.39
C MET A 4 0.83 29.56 8.08
N MET A 5 1.57 28.74 7.32
CA MET A 5 1.16 27.36 7.05
C MET A 5 2.11 26.27 7.61
N ALA A 6 3.06 26.65 8.47
CA ALA A 6 3.92 25.68 9.18
C ALA A 6 3.45 25.53 10.64
N GLN A 7 2.15 25.37 10.88
CA GLN A 7 1.65 25.18 12.25
C GLN A 7 0.59 24.07 12.29
N ASN A 8 0.85 23.18 13.22
CA ASN A 8 -0.03 22.22 13.86
C ASN A 8 0.04 20.75 13.45
N HIS A 9 1.23 20.19 13.53
CA HIS A 9 1.36 18.74 13.82
C HIS A 9 1.45 18.45 15.33
N SER A 10 1.09 19.38 16.19
CA SER A 10 1.40 19.34 17.63
C SER A 10 0.32 18.77 18.56
N ALA A 11 -0.82 18.31 18.06
CA ALA A 11 -1.70 17.52 18.91
C ALA A 11 -1.22 16.07 18.96
N SER A 12 -0.37 15.76 19.93
CA SER A 12 0.00 14.38 20.27
C SER A 12 -1.16 13.77 21.05
N TYR A 13 -1.94 12.93 20.37
CA TYR A 13 -2.89 12.03 21.04
C TYR A 13 -2.08 10.93 21.73
N GLY A 14 -2.44 10.56 22.97
CA GLY A 14 -1.78 9.46 23.68
C GLY A 14 -1.73 8.20 22.82
N LYS A 15 -0.65 7.43 22.95
CA LYS A 15 -0.44 6.19 22.17
C LYS A 15 -1.69 5.31 22.22
N HIS A 16 -2.36 5.17 21.09
CA HIS A 16 -3.54 4.34 20.93
C HIS A 16 -3.14 2.97 20.35
N ARG A 17 -3.81 1.91 20.77
CA ARG A 17 -3.46 0.55 20.31
C ARG A 17 -3.96 0.22 18.91
N GLY A 18 -4.56 1.19 18.18
CA GLY A 18 -5.02 1.00 16.80
C GLY A 18 -6.23 0.07 16.62
N PHE A 19 -6.78 -0.45 17.72
CA PHE A 19 -7.92 -1.37 17.72
C PHE A 19 -9.11 -0.82 18.53
N MET A 20 -9.06 0.45 18.94
CA MET A 20 -10.13 1.07 19.73
C MET A 20 -10.37 2.50 19.22
N PRO A 21 -11.66 2.92 19.17
CA PRO A 21 -12.01 4.26 18.72
C PRO A 21 -11.34 5.33 19.60
N ASN A 22 -10.74 6.33 18.96
CA ASN A 22 -10.34 7.55 19.64
C ASN A 22 -11.29 8.68 19.25
N PRO A 23 -12.26 9.05 20.12
CA PRO A 23 -13.26 10.07 19.77
C PRO A 23 -12.68 11.45 19.48
N GLN A 24 -11.48 11.76 19.94
CA GLN A 24 -10.80 13.02 19.66
C GLN A 24 -10.26 13.03 18.23
N VAL A 25 -9.57 11.94 17.84
CA VAL A 25 -9.07 11.75 16.48
C VAL A 25 -10.23 11.74 15.48
N ALA A 26 -11.27 10.97 15.76
CA ALA A 26 -12.47 10.91 14.89
C ALA A 26 -13.13 12.29 14.70
N ARG A 27 -13.23 13.11 15.76
CA ARG A 27 -13.76 14.48 15.66
C ARG A 27 -12.82 15.38 14.87
N GLU A 28 -11.52 15.29 15.06
CA GLU A 28 -10.57 16.06 14.27
C GLU A 28 -10.71 15.72 12.79
N ILE A 29 -10.65 14.42 12.43
CA ILE A 29 -10.83 13.98 11.04
C ILE A 29 -12.13 14.54 10.44
N ALA A 30 -13.23 14.46 11.17
CA ALA A 30 -14.53 14.94 10.69
C ALA A 30 -14.60 16.47 10.49
N SER A 31 -13.74 17.24 11.16
CA SER A 31 -13.68 18.70 11.04
C SER A 31 -12.78 19.22 9.93
N LEU A 32 -11.92 18.38 9.38
CA LEU A 32 -10.95 18.70 8.33
C LEU A 32 -11.57 18.59 6.93
N ASP A 33 -11.03 19.32 5.96
CA ASP A 33 -11.41 19.20 4.55
C ASP A 33 -10.66 18.05 3.88
N ALA A 34 -11.39 17.10 3.28
CA ALA A 34 -10.81 15.90 2.68
C ALA A 34 -9.84 16.18 1.51
N GLN A 35 -9.88 17.34 0.89
CA GLN A 35 -8.97 17.72 -0.19
C GLN A 35 -7.81 18.57 0.33
N LYS A 36 -8.10 19.61 1.08
CA LYS A 36 -7.09 20.57 1.55
C LYS A 36 -6.23 20.01 2.67
N ASP A 37 -6.86 19.25 3.58
CA ASP A 37 -6.24 18.73 4.80
C ASP A 37 -5.94 17.23 4.70
N CYS A 38 -5.89 16.68 3.48
CA CYS A 38 -5.70 15.23 3.27
C CYS A 38 -4.41 14.70 3.91
N GLN A 39 -3.32 15.48 3.97
CA GLN A 39 -2.10 15.09 4.69
C GLN A 39 -2.38 14.85 6.19
N ARG A 40 -3.10 15.77 6.83
CA ARG A 40 -3.41 15.63 8.26
C ARG A 40 -4.35 14.46 8.51
N ILE A 41 -5.37 14.29 7.68
CA ILE A 41 -6.29 13.14 7.78
C ILE A 41 -5.51 11.83 7.62
N VAL A 42 -4.65 11.70 6.61
CA VAL A 42 -3.86 10.49 6.38
C VAL A 42 -2.90 10.21 7.55
N TYR A 43 -2.25 11.24 8.09
CA TYR A 43 -1.46 11.09 9.30
C TYR A 43 -2.27 10.51 10.47
N LEU A 44 -3.47 11.06 10.71
CA LEU A 44 -4.36 10.59 11.80
C LEU A 44 -4.83 9.14 11.57
N LEU A 45 -5.14 8.79 10.33
CA LEU A 45 -5.50 7.42 9.97
C LEU A 45 -4.34 6.45 10.20
N THR A 46 -3.13 6.84 9.78
CA THR A 46 -1.94 5.98 9.83
C THR A 46 -1.39 5.85 11.25
N ALA A 47 -1.38 6.94 12.01
CA ALA A 47 -0.77 6.95 13.35
C ALA A 47 -1.72 6.46 14.46
N TYR A 48 -3.05 6.63 14.27
CA TYR A 48 -4.01 6.42 15.36
C TYR A 48 -5.17 5.49 15.01
N GLU A 49 -5.84 5.65 13.86
CA GLU A 49 -7.05 4.88 13.55
C GLU A 49 -6.74 3.47 13.06
N PHE A 50 -5.78 3.34 12.13
CA PHE A 50 -5.47 2.10 11.42
C PHE A 50 -3.97 1.81 11.28
N PRO A 51 -3.12 2.00 12.30
CA PRO A 51 -1.67 1.91 12.15
C PRO A 51 -1.18 0.54 11.67
N TRP A 52 -1.74 -0.53 12.21
CA TRP A 52 -1.43 -1.89 11.79
C TRP A 52 -2.03 -2.22 10.42
N ASP A 53 -3.30 -1.88 10.24
CA ASP A 53 -4.08 -2.19 9.03
C ASP A 53 -3.48 -1.53 7.78
N ILE A 54 -3.14 -0.24 7.87
CA ILE A 54 -2.53 0.47 6.75
C ILE A 54 -1.18 -0.14 6.39
N THR A 55 -0.35 -0.48 7.37
CA THR A 55 0.92 -1.14 7.11
C THR A 55 0.72 -2.47 6.37
N ARG A 56 -0.19 -3.33 6.85
CA ARG A 56 -0.47 -4.62 6.21
C ARG A 56 -1.08 -4.48 4.82
N SER A 57 -2.01 -3.53 4.65
CA SER A 57 -2.64 -3.28 3.35
C SER A 57 -1.65 -2.82 2.29
N LEU A 58 -0.69 -1.97 2.67
CA LEU A 58 0.36 -1.50 1.74
C LEU A 58 1.33 -2.61 1.35
N GLU A 59 1.61 -3.55 2.24
CA GLU A 59 2.42 -4.74 1.91
C GLU A 59 1.71 -5.65 0.90
N VAL A 60 0.41 -5.87 1.10
CA VAL A 60 -0.40 -6.64 0.14
C VAL A 60 -0.52 -5.89 -1.19
N ALA A 61 -0.66 -4.55 -1.15
CA ALA A 61 -0.66 -3.70 -2.34
C ALA A 61 0.64 -3.85 -3.14
N LEU A 62 1.79 -3.80 -2.48
CA LEU A 62 3.09 -4.00 -3.13
C LEU A 62 3.21 -5.41 -3.74
N PHE A 63 2.77 -6.43 -3.02
CA PHE A 63 2.80 -7.80 -3.53
C PHE A 63 1.91 -7.95 -4.78
N TYR A 64 0.74 -7.30 -4.80
CA TYR A 64 -0.16 -7.32 -5.96
C TYR A 64 0.47 -6.69 -7.22
N THR A 65 1.40 -5.76 -7.08
CA THR A 65 2.09 -5.18 -8.25
C THR A 65 2.87 -6.21 -9.06
N TYR A 66 3.28 -7.33 -8.45
CA TYR A 66 4.01 -8.40 -9.13
C TYR A 66 3.17 -9.19 -10.14
N GLY A 67 1.84 -9.02 -10.12
CA GLY A 67 0.98 -9.53 -11.18
C GLY A 67 1.24 -8.94 -12.56
N SER A 68 1.81 -7.73 -12.61
CA SER A 68 2.19 -7.09 -13.87
C SER A 68 3.51 -7.62 -14.40
N ASP A 69 3.51 -8.11 -15.63
CA ASP A 69 4.69 -8.61 -16.34
C ASP A 69 5.76 -7.53 -16.53
N THR A 70 5.37 -6.29 -16.84
CA THR A 70 6.28 -5.16 -17.06
C THR A 70 6.91 -4.67 -15.76
N VAL A 71 6.12 -4.53 -14.69
CA VAL A 71 6.63 -4.15 -13.35
C VAL A 71 7.60 -5.23 -12.86
N SER A 72 7.20 -6.49 -12.93
CA SER A 72 8.03 -7.60 -12.45
C SER A 72 9.29 -7.81 -13.29
N ALA A 73 9.23 -7.64 -14.61
CA ALA A 73 10.41 -7.70 -15.44
C ALA A 73 11.45 -6.63 -15.07
N LEU A 74 11.01 -5.44 -14.67
CA LEU A 74 11.91 -4.42 -14.17
C LEU A 74 12.50 -4.81 -12.81
N LEU A 75 11.67 -5.22 -11.86
CA LEU A 75 12.11 -5.59 -10.51
C LEU A 75 13.08 -6.78 -10.52
N ASP A 76 12.79 -7.82 -11.30
CA ASP A 76 13.64 -8.99 -11.47
C ASP A 76 15.01 -8.62 -12.06
N ARG A 77 15.02 -7.75 -13.09
CA ARG A 77 16.27 -7.29 -13.73
C ARG A 77 17.16 -6.50 -12.77
N THR A 78 16.62 -5.82 -11.76
CA THR A 78 17.44 -5.10 -10.77
C THR A 78 18.18 -6.04 -9.84
N GLY A 79 17.72 -7.28 -9.64
CA GLY A 79 18.27 -8.24 -8.69
C GLY A 79 18.03 -7.92 -7.21
N GLU A 80 17.53 -6.72 -6.89
CA GLU A 80 17.43 -6.20 -5.52
C GLU A 80 16.57 -7.07 -4.60
N PHE A 81 15.49 -7.66 -5.11
CA PHE A 81 14.64 -8.55 -4.31
C PHE A 81 15.32 -9.87 -3.99
N LYS A 82 16.13 -10.37 -4.90
CA LYS A 82 16.88 -11.62 -4.71
C LYS A 82 18.07 -11.43 -3.77
N ASP A 83 18.86 -10.38 -3.99
CA ASP A 83 20.15 -10.21 -3.33
C ASP A 83 20.04 -9.43 -2.03
N HIS A 84 19.06 -8.51 -1.92
CA HIS A 84 18.88 -7.58 -0.81
C HIS A 84 17.41 -7.41 -0.39
N GLY A 85 16.59 -8.45 -0.50
CA GLY A 85 15.14 -8.41 -0.34
C GLY A 85 14.67 -7.76 0.95
N GLN A 86 15.22 -8.13 2.11
CA GLN A 86 14.86 -7.52 3.41
C GLN A 86 15.15 -6.01 3.41
N LYS A 87 16.32 -5.61 2.94
CA LYS A 87 16.69 -4.19 2.83
C LYS A 87 15.72 -3.45 1.90
N ARG A 88 15.38 -4.03 0.75
CA ARG A 88 14.43 -3.44 -0.20
C ARG A 88 13.04 -3.23 0.41
N TYR A 89 12.57 -4.21 1.17
CA TYR A 89 11.32 -4.12 1.93
C TYR A 89 11.38 -2.98 2.95
N ASP A 90 12.43 -2.94 3.79
CA ASP A 90 12.59 -1.94 4.85
C ASP A 90 12.73 -0.52 4.28
N ASP A 91 13.53 -0.32 3.22
CA ASP A 91 13.72 0.96 2.55
C ASP A 91 12.38 1.49 1.99
N THR A 92 11.59 0.64 1.33
CA THR A 92 10.30 1.04 0.76
C THR A 92 9.32 1.45 1.87
N ARG A 93 9.21 0.63 2.91
CA ARG A 93 8.34 0.90 4.06
C ARG A 93 8.71 2.20 4.76
N LEU A 94 10.01 2.44 4.96
CA LEU A 94 10.52 3.64 5.61
C LEU A 94 10.22 4.91 4.80
N LEU A 95 10.45 4.88 3.48
CA LEU A 95 10.19 6.02 2.61
C LEU A 95 8.69 6.37 2.59
N ILE A 96 7.80 5.36 2.53
CA ILE A 96 6.36 5.57 2.59
C ILE A 96 5.95 6.15 3.95
N ALA A 97 6.45 5.60 5.06
CA ALA A 97 6.16 6.10 6.39
C ALA A 97 6.58 7.57 6.56
N HIS A 98 7.74 7.96 6.04
CA HIS A 98 8.26 9.32 6.15
C HIS A 98 7.33 10.36 5.55
N PHE A 99 6.81 10.17 4.33
CA PHE A 99 5.91 11.15 3.75
C PHE A 99 4.47 11.05 4.29
N MET A 100 4.06 9.90 4.84
CA MET A 100 2.77 9.77 5.53
C MET A 100 2.78 10.47 6.91
N GLU A 101 3.89 10.43 7.61
CA GLU A 101 4.03 11.04 8.93
C GLU A 101 4.37 12.53 8.87
N SER A 102 5.33 12.90 8.02
CA SER A 102 5.87 14.26 7.90
C SER A 102 5.17 15.11 6.84
N GLY A 103 4.36 14.48 5.98
CA GLY A 103 3.76 15.13 4.82
C GLY A 103 4.80 15.42 3.73
N TRP A 104 4.33 15.81 2.56
CA TRP A 104 5.20 16.13 1.42
C TRP A 104 5.91 17.49 1.50
N ASP A 105 5.45 18.39 2.36
CA ASP A 105 6.08 19.69 2.62
C ASP A 105 7.02 19.66 3.82
N GLY A 106 6.98 18.59 4.62
CA GLY A 106 7.89 18.38 5.74
C GLY A 106 9.29 17.96 5.26
N ASP A 107 10.33 18.37 5.99
CA ASP A 107 11.72 18.11 5.62
C ASP A 107 12.03 16.62 5.39
N VAL A 108 11.51 15.75 6.24
CA VAL A 108 11.71 14.29 6.12
C VAL A 108 10.91 13.70 4.95
N GLY A 109 9.64 14.10 4.80
CA GLY A 109 8.77 13.58 3.75
C GLY A 109 9.18 14.06 2.36
N SER A 110 9.58 15.33 2.20
CA SER A 110 10.08 15.85 0.92
C SER A 110 11.35 15.11 0.48
N ARG A 111 12.29 14.88 1.39
CA ARG A 111 13.50 14.08 1.09
C ARG A 111 13.18 12.63 0.73
N ALA A 112 12.16 12.04 1.34
CA ALA A 112 11.72 10.70 0.98
C ALA A 112 11.19 10.65 -0.46
N LEU A 113 10.37 11.62 -0.87
CA LEU A 113 9.88 11.74 -2.24
C LEU A 113 11.00 12.01 -3.24
N GLU A 114 11.95 12.89 -2.92
CA GLU A 114 13.15 13.13 -3.74
C GLU A 114 13.95 11.84 -3.91
N ARG A 115 14.14 11.06 -2.85
CA ARG A 115 14.86 9.78 -2.92
C ARG A 115 14.15 8.77 -3.82
N ILE A 116 12.81 8.70 -3.76
CA ILE A 116 12.02 7.85 -4.64
C ILE A 116 12.21 8.30 -6.10
N ASN A 117 12.09 9.61 -6.38
CA ASN A 117 12.26 10.15 -7.71
C ASN A 117 13.68 9.89 -8.28
N GLN A 118 14.72 10.05 -7.47
CA GLN A 118 16.10 9.73 -7.86
C GLN A 118 16.25 8.24 -8.20
N THR A 119 15.65 7.36 -7.41
CA THR A 119 15.73 5.92 -7.65
C THR A 119 14.97 5.53 -8.92
N HIS A 120 13.74 6.03 -9.08
CA HIS A 120 12.92 5.76 -10.27
C HIS A 120 13.53 6.37 -11.55
N GLY A 121 14.19 7.53 -11.45
CA GLY A 121 14.85 8.20 -12.56
C GLY A 121 15.99 7.38 -13.19
N ASN A 122 16.51 6.36 -12.52
CA ASN A 122 17.50 5.44 -13.07
C ASN A 122 16.91 4.42 -14.05
N TYR A 123 15.58 4.34 -14.13
CA TYR A 123 14.88 3.33 -14.92
C TYR A 123 13.87 3.96 -15.87
N ARG A 124 13.67 3.33 -17.03
CA ARG A 124 12.60 3.72 -17.94
C ARG A 124 11.32 2.97 -17.56
N ILE A 125 10.49 3.61 -16.75
CA ILE A 125 9.23 3.04 -16.24
C ILE A 125 8.06 3.62 -17.03
N PRO A 126 7.19 2.79 -17.65
CA PRO A 126 5.99 3.26 -18.32
C PRO A 126 5.05 4.01 -17.35
N GLN A 127 4.36 5.04 -17.82
CA GLN A 127 3.39 5.78 -17.00
C GLN A 127 2.23 4.90 -16.52
N ASP A 128 1.78 3.97 -17.36
CA ASP A 128 0.72 3.03 -17.00
C ASP A 128 1.13 2.15 -15.80
N ASP A 129 2.40 1.73 -15.72
CA ASP A 129 2.91 0.96 -14.59
C ASP A 129 2.90 1.80 -13.30
N PHE A 130 3.32 3.06 -13.38
CA PHE A 130 3.25 3.97 -12.23
C PHE A 130 1.81 4.20 -11.77
N LEU A 131 0.87 4.42 -12.69
CA LEU A 131 -0.54 4.61 -12.38
C LEU A 131 -1.12 3.35 -11.74
N PHE A 132 -0.80 2.18 -12.27
CA PHE A 132 -1.22 0.91 -11.67
C PHE A 132 -0.71 0.76 -10.25
N VAL A 133 0.59 0.99 -10.00
CA VAL A 133 1.18 0.93 -8.65
C VAL A 133 0.53 1.94 -7.71
N LEU A 134 0.30 3.18 -8.15
CA LEU A 134 -0.38 4.20 -7.36
C LEU A 134 -1.79 3.75 -6.94
N TRP A 135 -2.54 3.15 -7.88
CA TRP A 135 -3.87 2.63 -7.60
C TRP A 135 -3.86 1.54 -6.53
N THR A 136 -2.85 0.65 -6.53
CA THR A 136 -2.79 -0.43 -5.54
C THR A 136 -2.73 0.11 -4.11
N PHE A 137 -1.98 1.17 -3.85
CA PHE A 137 -1.94 1.82 -2.53
C PHE A 137 -3.28 2.44 -2.12
N ILE A 138 -4.03 2.95 -3.08
CA ILE A 138 -5.37 3.50 -2.82
C ILE A 138 -6.36 2.39 -2.53
N GLU A 139 -6.45 1.41 -3.41
CA GLU A 139 -7.47 0.37 -3.37
C GLU A 139 -7.28 -0.60 -2.23
N PHE A 140 -6.08 -1.15 -2.07
CA PHE A 140 -5.86 -2.20 -1.07
C PHE A 140 -6.07 -1.72 0.35
N THR A 141 -5.76 -0.47 0.66
CA THR A 141 -6.06 0.10 1.98
C THR A 141 -7.56 0.29 2.21
N MET A 142 -8.29 0.75 1.19
CA MET A 142 -9.75 0.88 1.28
C MET A 142 -10.43 -0.48 1.44
N ARG A 143 -9.99 -1.50 0.69
CA ARG A 143 -10.49 -2.87 0.79
C ARG A 143 -10.13 -3.49 2.13
N TRP A 144 -8.87 -3.40 2.54
CA TRP A 144 -8.42 -3.95 3.82
C TRP A 144 -9.22 -3.43 4.99
N THR A 145 -9.42 -2.11 5.04
CA THR A 145 -10.20 -1.51 6.14
C THR A 145 -11.67 -1.94 6.12
N ALA A 146 -12.23 -2.19 4.96
CA ALA A 146 -13.60 -2.71 4.85
C ALA A 146 -13.72 -4.17 5.30
N ASP A 147 -12.69 -4.99 5.03
CA ASP A 147 -12.76 -6.44 5.22
C ASP A 147 -12.20 -6.90 6.56
N PHE A 148 -11.14 -6.24 7.07
CA PHE A 148 -10.31 -6.76 8.16
C PHE A 148 -10.07 -5.80 9.33
N SER A 149 -10.40 -4.52 9.22
CA SER A 149 -10.18 -3.56 10.31
C SER A 149 -11.36 -3.50 11.27
N TRP A 150 -11.15 -2.88 12.41
CA TRP A 150 -12.19 -2.68 13.44
C TRP A 150 -13.40 -1.85 12.94
N ARG A 151 -13.21 -1.04 11.91
CA ARG A 151 -14.24 -0.39 11.11
C ARG A 151 -13.75 -0.11 9.69
N PRO A 152 -14.65 0.04 8.72
CA PRO A 152 -14.26 0.56 7.41
C PRO A 152 -13.91 2.06 7.48
N MET A 153 -13.10 2.53 6.54
CA MET A 153 -12.97 3.97 6.29
C MET A 153 -14.32 4.57 5.89
N THR A 154 -14.63 5.75 6.44
CA THR A 154 -15.79 6.56 6.02
C THR A 154 -15.61 7.08 4.59
N ALA A 155 -16.68 7.56 3.95
CA ALA A 155 -16.58 8.17 2.63
C ALA A 155 -15.63 9.40 2.62
N HIS A 156 -15.64 10.18 3.72
CA HIS A 156 -14.76 11.31 3.91
C HIS A 156 -13.28 10.91 3.99
N GLU A 157 -12.96 9.89 4.77
CA GLU A 157 -11.61 9.33 4.91
C GLU A 157 -11.11 8.72 3.59
N LYS A 158 -11.97 8.00 2.86
CA LYS A 158 -11.65 7.48 1.52
C LYS A 158 -11.35 8.61 0.52
N SER A 159 -12.10 9.70 0.58
CA SER A 159 -11.83 10.87 -0.25
C SER A 159 -10.47 11.50 0.08
N ALA A 160 -10.17 11.67 1.36
CA ALA A 160 -8.86 12.18 1.79
C ALA A 160 -7.70 11.26 1.38
N TRP A 161 -7.87 9.94 1.54
CA TRP A 161 -6.91 8.92 1.12
C TRP A 161 -6.63 8.97 -0.38
N PHE A 162 -7.69 9.08 -1.20
CA PHE A 162 -7.58 9.22 -2.65
C PHE A 162 -6.84 10.51 -3.05
N ASN A 163 -7.22 11.64 -2.45
CA ASN A 163 -6.61 12.95 -2.74
C ASN A 163 -5.12 12.96 -2.34
N PHE A 164 -4.78 12.38 -1.19
CA PHE A 164 -3.40 12.27 -0.72
C PHE A 164 -2.53 11.49 -1.73
N TRP A 165 -2.94 10.29 -2.10
CA TRP A 165 -2.16 9.48 -3.05
C TRP A 165 -2.12 10.11 -4.45
N GLY A 166 -3.19 10.78 -4.86
CA GLY A 166 -3.19 11.57 -6.10
C GLY A 166 -2.14 12.68 -6.08
N GLU A 167 -1.97 13.36 -4.95
CA GLU A 167 -0.92 14.39 -4.79
C GLU A 167 0.48 13.77 -4.73
N ILE A 168 0.66 12.65 -4.01
CA ILE A 168 1.92 11.90 -4.05
C ILE A 168 2.28 11.51 -5.49
N GLY A 169 1.32 10.99 -6.26
CA GLY A 169 1.55 10.67 -7.67
C GLY A 169 2.03 11.87 -8.48
N ARG A 170 1.41 13.04 -8.33
CA ARG A 170 1.85 14.28 -9.02
C ARG A 170 3.27 14.67 -8.63
N ARG A 171 3.64 14.57 -7.36
CA ARG A 171 5.00 14.86 -6.86
C ARG A 171 6.05 13.84 -7.33
N LEU A 172 5.60 12.63 -7.64
CA LEU A 172 6.43 11.61 -8.29
C LEU A 172 6.47 11.74 -9.82
N GLY A 173 5.89 12.82 -10.38
CA GLY A 173 5.94 13.12 -11.80
C GLY A 173 4.93 12.33 -12.64
N LEU A 174 3.93 11.69 -12.03
CA LEU A 174 2.89 10.98 -12.76
C LEU A 174 1.95 11.97 -13.46
N VAL A 175 1.64 11.67 -14.71
CA VAL A 175 0.67 12.40 -15.52
C VAL A 175 -0.55 11.52 -15.81
N GLY A 176 -1.68 12.16 -16.12
CA GLY A 176 -2.90 11.42 -16.47
C GLY A 176 -3.54 10.65 -15.30
N ILE A 177 -3.26 11.03 -14.05
CA ILE A 177 -3.90 10.43 -12.87
C ILE A 177 -5.41 10.64 -12.98
N PRO A 178 -6.23 9.55 -12.97
CA PRO A 178 -7.67 9.68 -13.05
C PRO A 178 -8.25 10.50 -11.90
N VAL A 179 -9.19 11.39 -12.24
CA VAL A 179 -9.77 12.37 -11.29
C VAL A 179 -10.80 11.76 -10.32
N SER A 180 -11.19 10.52 -10.52
CA SER A 180 -12.13 9.81 -9.65
C SER A 180 -11.76 8.34 -9.49
N LYS A 181 -12.15 7.77 -8.35
CA LYS A 181 -11.91 6.35 -8.06
C LYS A 181 -12.52 5.42 -9.13
N PRO A 182 -13.78 5.61 -9.60
CA PRO A 182 -14.34 4.77 -10.65
C PRO A 182 -13.58 4.83 -11.98
N ALA A 183 -13.10 6.02 -12.37
CA ALA A 183 -12.28 6.17 -13.58
C ALA A 183 -10.92 5.46 -13.41
N PHE A 184 -10.34 5.52 -12.22
CA PHE A 184 -9.08 4.83 -11.92
C PHE A 184 -9.27 3.31 -11.92
N ASP A 185 -10.38 2.82 -11.36
CA ASP A 185 -10.71 1.39 -11.36
C ASP A 185 -10.88 0.86 -12.80
N ALA A 186 -11.55 1.60 -13.67
CA ALA A 186 -11.71 1.24 -15.06
C ALA A 186 -10.36 1.17 -15.81
N PHE A 187 -9.48 2.15 -15.55
CA PHE A 187 -8.11 2.14 -16.10
C PHE A 187 -7.36 0.88 -15.66
N VAL A 188 -7.37 0.58 -14.35
CA VAL A 188 -6.63 -0.56 -13.82
C VAL A 188 -7.22 -1.90 -14.27
N GLN A 189 -8.53 -2.00 -14.37
CA GLN A 189 -9.15 -3.19 -14.93
C GLN A 189 -8.65 -3.48 -16.35
N ASP A 190 -8.50 -2.45 -17.19
CA ASP A 190 -7.93 -2.59 -18.51
C ASP A 190 -6.44 -2.95 -18.48
N TYR A 191 -5.68 -2.29 -17.60
CA TYR A 191 -4.27 -2.58 -17.36
C TYR A 191 -4.06 -4.05 -16.97
N CYS A 192 -4.79 -4.55 -15.96
CA CYS A 192 -4.68 -5.95 -15.51
C CYS A 192 -5.01 -6.95 -16.63
N ARG A 193 -6.03 -6.68 -17.48
CA ARG A 193 -6.31 -7.54 -18.63
C ARG A 193 -5.13 -7.68 -19.60
N ARG A 194 -4.30 -6.64 -19.74
CA ARG A 194 -3.14 -6.64 -20.65
C ARG A 194 -1.88 -7.22 -20.01
N HIS A 195 -1.69 -7.01 -18.72
CA HIS A 195 -0.41 -7.22 -18.05
C HIS A 195 -0.41 -8.35 -17.02
N PHE A 196 -1.58 -8.85 -16.58
CA PHE A 196 -1.64 -10.02 -15.68
C PHE A 196 -1.59 -11.30 -16.51
N VAL A 197 -0.41 -11.58 -17.01
CA VAL A 197 -0.09 -12.77 -17.80
C VAL A 197 0.99 -13.59 -17.08
N PRO A 198 0.95 -14.93 -17.16
CA PRO A 198 1.98 -15.77 -16.55
C PRO A 198 3.37 -15.37 -17.04
N ALA A 199 4.25 -15.02 -16.12
CA ALA A 199 5.62 -14.58 -16.42
C ALA A 199 6.61 -15.08 -15.37
N ASP A 200 7.74 -15.63 -15.82
CA ASP A 200 8.78 -16.13 -14.92
C ASP A 200 9.38 -15.04 -14.03
N ALA A 201 9.47 -13.80 -14.53
CA ALA A 201 9.90 -12.66 -13.73
C ALA A 201 8.95 -12.37 -12.57
N SER A 202 7.63 -12.43 -12.82
CA SER A 202 6.59 -12.28 -11.79
C SER A 202 6.71 -13.36 -10.72
N ALA A 203 6.91 -14.60 -11.13
CA ALA A 203 7.11 -15.73 -10.21
C ALA A 203 8.38 -15.54 -9.35
N ARG A 204 9.51 -15.16 -9.95
CA ARG A 204 10.77 -14.97 -9.21
C ARG A 204 10.68 -13.83 -8.20
N VAL A 205 10.09 -12.70 -8.54
CA VAL A 205 9.94 -11.56 -7.61
C VAL A 205 8.96 -11.92 -6.48
N ALA A 206 7.87 -12.62 -6.80
CA ALA A 206 6.93 -13.11 -5.80
C ALA A 206 7.60 -14.10 -4.84
N ASP A 207 8.32 -15.10 -5.35
CA ASP A 207 9.03 -16.08 -4.51
C ASP A 207 10.09 -15.42 -3.61
N ALA A 208 10.90 -14.49 -4.15
CA ALA A 208 11.87 -13.75 -3.36
C ALA A 208 11.20 -12.97 -2.21
N THR A 209 10.02 -12.40 -2.46
CA THR A 209 9.27 -11.71 -1.40
C THR A 209 8.66 -12.69 -0.39
N LEU A 210 8.17 -13.86 -0.83
CA LEU A 210 7.71 -14.91 0.09
C LEU A 210 8.85 -15.43 0.95
N ASP A 211 10.07 -15.48 0.44
CA ASP A 211 11.26 -15.90 1.21
C ASP A 211 11.60 -14.90 2.32
N ILE A 212 11.41 -13.60 2.09
CA ILE A 212 11.53 -12.59 3.15
C ILE A 212 10.55 -12.91 4.28
N ILE A 213 9.28 -13.17 3.95
CA ILE A 213 8.24 -13.47 4.93
C ILE A 213 8.52 -14.79 5.65
N ARG A 214 9.02 -15.82 4.93
CA ARG A 214 9.47 -17.08 5.52
C ARG A 214 10.59 -16.84 6.55
N GLY A 215 11.53 -15.94 6.24
CA GLY A 215 12.62 -15.58 7.15
C GLY A 215 12.16 -14.97 8.50
N TRP A 216 10.93 -14.46 8.58
CA TRP A 216 10.35 -13.94 9.83
C TRP A 216 9.67 -15.03 10.67
N LEU A 217 9.51 -16.23 10.15
CA LEU A 217 8.73 -17.30 10.76
C LEU A 217 9.62 -18.52 11.07
N PRO A 218 9.27 -19.30 12.11
CA PRO A 218 9.86 -20.60 12.32
C PRO A 218 9.67 -21.54 11.11
N THR A 219 10.69 -22.33 10.79
CA THR A 219 10.70 -23.22 9.62
C THR A 219 9.45 -24.08 9.42
N PRO A 220 8.82 -24.66 10.46
CA PRO A 220 7.59 -25.45 10.27
C PRO A 220 6.41 -24.67 9.67
N LEU A 221 6.43 -23.32 9.76
CA LEU A 221 5.37 -22.45 9.24
C LEU A 221 5.62 -21.97 7.81
N HIS A 222 6.80 -22.21 7.23
CA HIS A 222 7.17 -21.72 5.89
C HIS A 222 6.18 -22.17 4.81
N GLY A 223 5.67 -23.41 4.90
CA GLY A 223 4.67 -23.92 3.95
C GLY A 223 3.31 -23.22 3.99
N LEU A 224 3.03 -22.43 5.03
CA LEU A 224 1.76 -21.68 5.16
C LEU A 224 1.83 -20.29 4.52
N VAL A 225 3.02 -19.77 4.20
CA VAL A 225 3.20 -18.39 3.72
C VAL A 225 2.49 -18.16 2.38
N ALA A 226 2.78 -18.98 1.37
CA ALA A 226 2.15 -18.81 0.06
C ALA A 226 0.62 -18.98 0.11
N PRO A 227 0.04 -20.03 0.75
CA PRO A 227 -1.40 -20.13 0.93
C PRO A 227 -2.02 -18.97 1.72
N ALA A 228 -1.31 -18.39 2.70
CA ALA A 228 -1.80 -17.23 3.44
C ALA A 228 -1.90 -16.00 2.54
N ILE A 229 -0.87 -15.72 1.72
CA ILE A 229 -0.90 -14.61 0.75
C ILE A 229 -1.98 -14.83 -0.30
N SER A 230 -2.11 -16.05 -0.86
CA SER A 230 -3.19 -16.38 -1.80
C SER A 230 -4.58 -16.23 -1.17
N SER A 231 -4.71 -16.34 0.15
CA SER A 231 -5.98 -16.10 0.85
C SER A 231 -6.35 -14.60 0.93
N LEU A 232 -5.37 -13.71 0.84
CA LEU A 232 -5.57 -12.25 0.87
C LEU A 232 -5.79 -11.68 -0.52
N ILE A 233 -5.25 -12.34 -1.56
CA ILE A 233 -5.37 -11.93 -2.96
C ILE A 233 -5.95 -13.11 -3.73
N ASP A 234 -7.25 -13.33 -3.58
CA ASP A 234 -7.98 -14.41 -4.27
C ASP A 234 -8.49 -13.93 -5.64
N GLU A 235 -7.55 -13.61 -6.53
CA GLU A 235 -7.82 -13.20 -7.90
C GLU A 235 -7.12 -14.15 -8.87
N PRO A 236 -7.87 -14.94 -9.67
CA PRO A 236 -7.28 -15.98 -10.52
C PRO A 236 -6.23 -15.47 -11.51
N ALA A 237 -6.44 -14.28 -12.11
CA ALA A 237 -5.50 -13.69 -13.05
C ALA A 237 -4.18 -13.33 -12.36
N PHE A 238 -4.24 -12.74 -11.16
CA PHE A 238 -3.06 -12.44 -10.35
C PHE A 238 -2.30 -13.71 -9.96
N LEU A 239 -3.01 -14.71 -9.40
CA LEU A 239 -2.39 -15.96 -8.96
C LEU A 239 -1.70 -16.69 -10.13
N ALA A 240 -2.34 -16.71 -11.30
CA ALA A 240 -1.74 -17.27 -12.51
C ALA A 240 -0.48 -16.50 -12.94
N ALA A 241 -0.51 -15.16 -12.90
CA ALA A 241 0.60 -14.31 -13.30
C ALA A 241 1.86 -14.55 -12.45
N VAL A 242 1.71 -14.76 -11.14
CA VAL A 242 2.82 -14.99 -10.19
C VAL A 242 3.06 -16.47 -9.89
N HIS A 243 2.44 -17.39 -10.63
CA HIS A 243 2.54 -18.85 -10.47
C HIS A 243 2.16 -19.36 -9.07
N LEU A 244 1.27 -18.66 -8.36
CA LEU A 244 0.74 -19.12 -7.08
C LEU A 244 -0.54 -19.95 -7.27
N GLN A 245 -0.72 -20.93 -6.39
CA GLN A 245 -1.95 -21.72 -6.34
C GLN A 245 -3.01 -21.00 -5.48
N PRO A 246 -4.29 -21.11 -5.83
CA PRO A 246 -5.38 -20.70 -4.96
C PRO A 246 -5.26 -21.35 -3.58
N ALA A 247 -5.53 -20.60 -2.52
CA ALA A 247 -5.51 -21.16 -1.18
C ALA A 247 -6.65 -22.18 -0.99
N PRO A 248 -6.41 -23.29 -0.28
CA PRO A 248 -7.49 -24.18 0.13
C PRO A 248 -8.57 -23.41 0.92
N ALA A 249 -9.84 -23.71 0.68
CA ALA A 249 -10.96 -22.99 1.29
C ALA A 249 -10.90 -22.92 2.83
N LEU A 250 -10.39 -23.98 3.47
CA LEU A 250 -10.18 -23.99 4.93
C LEU A 250 -9.12 -22.97 5.35
N MET A 251 -8.02 -22.88 4.61
CA MET A 251 -6.95 -21.90 4.86
C MET A 251 -7.45 -20.47 4.67
N GLN A 252 -8.17 -20.22 3.58
CA GLN A 252 -8.77 -18.90 3.31
C GLN A 252 -9.70 -18.48 4.46
N LYS A 253 -10.58 -19.37 4.93
CA LYS A 253 -11.44 -19.11 6.09
C LYS A 253 -10.64 -18.88 7.37
N ALA A 254 -9.58 -19.62 7.61
CA ALA A 254 -8.75 -19.48 8.79
C ALA A 254 -8.01 -18.13 8.79
N VAL A 255 -7.36 -17.76 7.68
CA VAL A 255 -6.63 -16.49 7.55
C VAL A 255 -7.58 -15.30 7.68
N THR A 256 -8.64 -15.24 6.87
CA THR A 256 -9.59 -14.12 6.88
C THR A 256 -10.38 -14.06 8.20
N GLY A 257 -10.72 -15.20 8.79
CA GLY A 257 -11.36 -15.28 10.10
C GLY A 257 -10.47 -14.79 11.24
N SER A 258 -9.17 -15.14 11.22
CA SER A 258 -8.20 -14.67 12.21
C SER A 258 -8.00 -13.16 12.14
N LEU A 259 -7.89 -12.58 10.92
CA LEU A 259 -7.80 -11.14 10.73
C LEU A 259 -9.03 -10.42 11.27
N LYS A 260 -10.22 -10.91 10.94
CA LYS A 260 -11.49 -10.35 11.46
C LYS A 260 -11.64 -10.48 12.98
N ALA A 261 -11.05 -11.52 13.59
CA ALA A 261 -11.05 -11.70 15.03
C ALA A 261 -10.08 -10.75 15.74
N LEU A 262 -8.94 -10.45 15.12
CA LEU A 262 -7.96 -9.46 15.62
C LEU A 262 -8.53 -8.03 15.63
N ALA A 263 -9.45 -7.74 14.71
CA ALA A 263 -10.09 -6.43 14.56
C ALA A 263 -11.24 -6.17 15.56
N ARG A 264 -11.66 -7.16 16.33
CA ARG A 264 -12.77 -7.07 17.29
C ARG A 264 -12.26 -6.94 18.72
#